data_b3f74ae04ba5abfc42cac71ad8f0b457
#
_entry.id   b3f74ae04ba5abfc42cac71ad8f0b457
#
_cell.length_a   1.000
_cell.length_b   1.000
_cell.length_c   1.000
_cell.angle_alpha   90.00
_cell.angle_beta   90.00
_cell.angle_gamma   90.00
#
_symmetry.space_group_name_H-M   'P 1'
#
loop_
_entity.id
_entity.type
_entity.pdbx_description
1 polymer ?
#
loop_
_entity_poly.entity_id
_entity_poly.type
_entity_poly.pdbx_seq_one_letter_code
_entity_poly.pdbx_strand_id
1 'polypeptide(L)'
;MKVFHYLPKNIGSFAIFSILLTACVNHISEENEAIIADGNIPLKFVTDIHELTNTRIVGNSFEEGEGVGLFALAGSTTMQEERYVDNLHFVRSSGGEFLSDELVYYPDDGVTLNLVSYYPYRQEGVAIGESTMSVSVETNQEVAADYSRSDFLVAIRDGVSASIDAIPLTYNHKFFRLKIAIVPGEG
;
A
#
# COMPACT_ATOMS: atom_id res chain seq x y z
N MET A 1 43.76 -67.34 -42.78
CA MET A 1 45.13 -66.87 -42.45
C MET A 1 45.08 -65.94 -41.29
N LYS A 2 45.69 -66.28 -40.22
CA LYS A 2 45.86 -65.64 -38.91
C LYS A 2 46.33 -64.21 -39.10
N VAL A 3 46.00 -63.25 -38.17
CA VAL A 3 46.88 -62.79 -37.10
C VAL A 3 46.16 -61.63 -36.41
N PHE A 4 45.72 -61.71 -35.16
CA PHE A 4 46.23 -61.20 -33.87
C PHE A 4 46.39 -59.66 -33.69
N HIS A 5 45.64 -59.14 -32.72
CA HIS A 5 46.03 -58.40 -31.52
C HIS A 5 46.52 -56.93 -31.73
N TYR A 6 45.93 -55.97 -31.04
CA TYR A 6 46.25 -55.56 -29.66
C TYR A 6 45.34 -54.41 -29.20
N LEU A 7 44.77 -54.58 -28.02
CA LEU A 7 44.28 -53.47 -27.19
C LEU A 7 45.49 -52.80 -26.52
N PRO A 8 45.36 -51.52 -26.21
CA PRO A 8 45.63 -51.17 -24.83
C PRO A 8 44.50 -50.36 -24.17
N LYS A 9 44.25 -50.73 -22.95
CA LYS A 9 43.54 -49.99 -21.90
C LYS A 9 44.29 -48.68 -21.64
N ASN A 10 43.52 -47.58 -21.53
CA ASN A 10 43.84 -46.57 -20.55
C ASN A 10 42.56 -45.86 -20.14
N ILE A 11 42.26 -46.08 -18.90
CA ILE A 11 41.19 -45.49 -18.11
C ILE A 11 41.70 -44.06 -17.78
N GLY A 12 41.04 -43.05 -18.33
CA GLY A 12 41.17 -41.69 -17.89
C GLY A 12 39.82 -41.25 -17.34
N SER A 13 39.69 -41.33 -16.01
CA SER A 13 38.54 -40.81 -15.28
C SER A 13 38.53 -39.31 -15.39
N PHE A 14 37.67 -38.77 -16.24
CA PHE A 14 37.36 -37.33 -16.25
C PHE A 14 36.20 -37.10 -15.31
N ALA A 15 36.50 -36.65 -14.09
CA ALA A 15 35.51 -36.15 -13.18
C ALA A 15 35.01 -34.80 -13.72
N ILE A 16 33.80 -34.81 -14.29
CA ILE A 16 33.08 -33.57 -14.66
C ILE A 16 32.53 -32.99 -13.36
N PHE A 17 33.21 -31.95 -12.89
CA PHE A 17 32.74 -31.11 -11.77
C PHE A 17 31.64 -30.19 -12.30
N SER A 18 30.38 -30.63 -12.19
CA SER A 18 29.24 -29.75 -12.49
C SER A 18 29.12 -28.70 -11.39
N ILE A 19 29.60 -27.49 -11.70
CA ILE A 19 29.32 -26.30 -10.88
C ILE A 19 27.85 -25.93 -11.13
N LEU A 20 26.98 -26.27 -10.18
CA LEU A 20 25.63 -25.72 -10.10
C LEU A 20 25.74 -24.25 -9.69
N LEU A 21 25.70 -23.36 -10.67
CA LEU A 21 25.43 -21.95 -10.45
C LEU A 21 23.95 -21.82 -10.08
N THR A 22 23.65 -21.76 -8.79
CA THR A 22 22.34 -21.30 -8.32
C THR A 22 22.27 -19.80 -8.59
N ALA A 23 21.78 -19.44 -9.75
CA ALA A 23 21.32 -18.08 -10.00
C ALA A 23 20.13 -17.83 -9.10
N CYS A 24 20.27 -16.95 -8.10
CA CYS A 24 19.12 -16.34 -7.45
C CYS A 24 18.41 -15.51 -8.50
N VAL A 25 17.42 -16.07 -9.14
CA VAL A 25 16.45 -15.31 -9.92
C VAL A 25 15.60 -14.62 -8.89
N ASN A 26 15.76 -13.29 -8.78
CA ASN A 26 14.77 -12.45 -8.13
C ASN A 26 13.46 -12.69 -8.88
N HIS A 27 12.53 -13.33 -8.21
CA HIS A 27 11.18 -13.54 -8.73
C HIS A 27 10.45 -12.19 -8.71
N ILE A 28 10.67 -11.39 -9.75
CA ILE A 28 9.74 -10.31 -10.11
C ILE A 28 8.51 -11.08 -10.58
N SER A 29 7.38 -10.89 -9.90
CA SER A 29 6.16 -11.59 -10.26
C SER A 29 5.82 -11.28 -11.73
N GLU A 30 5.52 -12.31 -12.51
CA GLU A 30 5.19 -12.19 -13.95
C GLU A 30 4.05 -11.18 -14.21
N GLU A 31 3.19 -10.96 -13.24
CA GLU A 31 2.13 -9.94 -13.25
C GLU A 31 2.67 -8.50 -13.38
N ASN A 32 3.78 -8.16 -12.71
CA ASN A 32 4.38 -6.83 -12.80
C ASN A 32 5.09 -6.60 -14.14
N GLU A 33 5.69 -7.64 -14.73
CA GLU A 33 6.32 -7.52 -16.06
C GLU A 33 5.28 -7.33 -17.17
N ALA A 34 4.12 -8.01 -17.10
CA ALA A 34 3.04 -7.86 -18.08
C ALA A 34 2.43 -6.45 -18.05
N ILE A 35 2.26 -5.85 -16.88
CA ILE A 35 1.70 -4.51 -16.70
C ILE A 35 2.66 -3.44 -17.24
N ILE A 36 3.97 -3.59 -17.04
CA ILE A 36 4.99 -2.67 -17.56
C ILE A 36 5.14 -2.80 -19.10
N ALA A 37 4.92 -3.99 -19.64
CA ALA A 37 5.02 -4.24 -21.08
C ALA A 37 3.94 -3.51 -21.90
N ASP A 38 2.79 -3.18 -21.30
CA ASP A 38 1.71 -2.41 -21.93
C ASP A 38 1.85 -0.88 -21.76
N GLY A 39 2.93 -0.41 -21.13
CA GLY A 39 3.22 1.00 -20.91
C GLY A 39 2.45 1.67 -19.77
N ASN A 40 1.50 0.98 -19.17
CA ASN A 40 0.69 1.49 -18.07
C ASN A 40 1.36 1.18 -16.71
N ILE A 41 1.66 2.19 -15.93
CA ILE A 41 2.24 2.04 -14.59
C ILE A 41 1.10 2.07 -13.56
N PRO A 42 0.88 0.98 -12.80
CA PRO A 42 -0.17 0.94 -11.80
C PRO A 42 0.18 1.83 -10.60
N LEU A 43 -0.83 2.53 -10.07
CA LEU A 43 -0.73 3.31 -8.87
C LEU A 43 -0.75 2.37 -7.67
N LYS A 44 0.35 2.34 -6.91
CA LYS A 44 0.51 1.55 -5.69
C LYS A 44 0.96 2.45 -4.55
N PHE A 45 0.54 2.15 -3.33
CA PHE A 45 1.00 2.90 -2.16
C PHE A 45 1.29 1.98 -0.98
N VAL A 46 2.16 2.46 -0.10
CA VAL A 46 2.42 1.90 1.23
C VAL A 46 2.02 2.91 2.27
N THR A 47 1.59 2.44 3.43
CA THR A 47 1.04 3.31 4.46
C THR A 47 1.89 3.29 5.71
N ASP A 48 1.96 4.44 6.37
CA ASP A 48 2.49 4.63 7.70
C ASP A 48 1.53 5.54 8.49
N ILE A 49 1.38 5.32 9.80
CA ILE A 49 0.57 6.16 10.66
C ILE A 49 1.50 6.95 11.56
N HIS A 50 1.40 8.27 11.51
CA HIS A 50 2.22 9.15 12.33
C HIS A 50 1.81 9.04 13.81
N GLU A 51 2.75 8.58 14.64
CA GLU A 51 2.54 8.51 16.08
C GLU A 51 2.43 9.92 16.70
N LEU A 52 1.36 10.15 17.41
CA LEU A 52 1.30 11.27 18.33
C LEU A 52 2.06 10.88 19.60
N THR A 53 3.19 11.49 19.89
CA THR A 53 4.17 11.19 20.94
C THR A 53 3.60 11.07 22.39
N ASN A 54 2.31 11.31 22.60
CA ASN A 54 1.64 11.28 23.92
C ASN A 54 0.36 10.43 23.98
N THR A 55 0.04 9.67 22.95
CA THR A 55 -1.12 8.77 22.95
C THR A 55 -0.62 7.33 22.84
N ARG A 56 -0.88 6.50 23.85
CA ARG A 56 -0.77 5.05 23.74
C ARG A 56 -1.90 4.58 22.83
N ILE A 57 -1.73 4.74 21.51
CA ILE A 57 -2.57 4.09 20.53
C ILE A 57 -1.97 2.70 20.35
N VAL A 58 -2.82 1.69 20.48
CA VAL A 58 -2.48 0.32 20.17
C VAL A 58 -2.50 0.23 18.64
N GLY A 59 -1.31 0.25 18.02
CA GLY A 59 -1.13 -0.03 16.61
C GLY A 59 -0.72 1.17 15.75
N ASN A 60 0.51 1.14 15.25
CA ASN A 60 1.05 2.10 14.25
C ASN A 60 0.75 1.64 12.83
N SER A 61 -0.15 0.71 12.64
CA SER A 61 -0.45 0.12 11.34
C SER A 61 -1.91 -0.27 11.26
N PHE A 62 -2.44 -0.19 10.05
CA PHE A 62 -3.77 -0.71 9.77
C PHE A 62 -3.83 -2.23 9.98
N GLU A 63 -4.99 -2.75 10.35
CA GLU A 63 -5.25 -4.19 10.48
C GLU A 63 -5.79 -4.76 9.16
N GLU A 64 -5.69 -6.09 9.00
CA GLU A 64 -6.29 -6.79 7.86
C GLU A 64 -7.79 -6.51 7.76
N GLY A 65 -8.26 -6.18 6.55
CA GLY A 65 -9.66 -5.85 6.28
C GLY A 65 -10.02 -4.38 6.52
N GLU A 66 -9.12 -3.56 7.08
CA GLU A 66 -9.36 -2.13 7.18
C GLU A 66 -9.29 -1.46 5.81
N GLY A 67 -10.22 -0.52 5.57
CA GLY A 67 -10.39 0.14 4.30
C GLY A 67 -10.09 1.63 4.35
N VAL A 68 -9.40 2.13 3.33
CA VAL A 68 -9.14 3.55 3.11
C VAL A 68 -9.77 4.03 1.81
N GLY A 69 -10.18 5.29 1.75
CA GLY A 69 -10.62 5.96 0.53
C GLY A 69 -9.46 6.72 -0.10
N LEU A 70 -9.37 6.68 -1.42
CA LEU A 70 -8.37 7.42 -2.19
C LEU A 70 -9.03 8.33 -3.21
N PHE A 71 -8.61 9.59 -3.20
CA PHE A 71 -8.82 10.55 -4.27
C PHE A 71 -7.49 10.85 -4.96
N ALA A 72 -7.48 10.95 -6.29
CA ALA A 72 -6.34 11.43 -7.05
C ALA A 72 -6.76 12.60 -7.94
N LEU A 73 -6.05 13.69 -7.83
CA LEU A 73 -6.29 14.94 -8.55
C LEU A 73 -5.18 15.13 -9.57
N ALA A 74 -5.53 15.24 -10.84
CA ALA A 74 -4.56 15.38 -11.92
C ALA A 74 -4.12 16.85 -12.09
N GLY A 75 -2.83 17.11 -12.07
CA GLY A 75 -2.26 18.44 -12.28
C GLY A 75 -2.74 19.45 -11.23
N SER A 76 -3.44 20.50 -11.68
CA SER A 76 -3.99 21.57 -10.84
C SER A 76 -5.45 21.38 -10.44
N THR A 77 -6.06 20.22 -10.75
CA THR A 77 -7.45 19.89 -10.38
C THR A 77 -7.63 19.96 -8.86
N THR A 78 -8.78 20.44 -8.42
CA THR A 78 -9.14 20.55 -7.00
C THR A 78 -10.15 19.48 -6.59
N MET A 79 -10.40 19.35 -5.29
CA MET A 79 -11.38 18.39 -4.76
C MET A 79 -12.81 18.65 -5.22
N GLN A 80 -13.16 19.89 -5.60
CA GLN A 80 -14.51 20.26 -6.07
C GLN A 80 -14.74 19.92 -7.55
N GLU A 81 -13.67 19.72 -8.31
CA GLU A 81 -13.73 19.41 -9.74
C GLU A 81 -13.82 17.91 -9.99
N GLU A 82 -13.95 17.52 -11.24
CA GLU A 82 -13.87 16.12 -11.64
C GLU A 82 -12.48 15.55 -11.31
N ARG A 83 -12.42 14.46 -10.57
CA ARG A 83 -11.20 13.88 -10.05
C ARG A 83 -10.73 12.75 -10.98
N TYR A 84 -9.43 12.58 -11.09
CA TYR A 84 -8.84 11.45 -11.83
C TYR A 84 -9.21 10.10 -11.18
N VAL A 85 -9.16 10.04 -9.85
CA VAL A 85 -9.70 8.94 -9.04
C VAL A 85 -10.65 9.54 -8.02
N ASP A 86 -11.87 9.03 -7.97
CA ASP A 86 -12.91 9.52 -7.08
C ASP A 86 -13.31 8.45 -6.06
N ASN A 87 -12.86 8.64 -4.82
CA ASN A 87 -13.21 7.83 -3.66
C ASN A 87 -13.03 6.31 -3.85
N LEU A 88 -11.93 5.89 -4.47
CA LEU A 88 -11.67 4.47 -4.67
C LEU A 88 -11.35 3.79 -3.34
N HIS A 89 -12.01 2.66 -3.09
CA HIS A 89 -11.83 1.85 -1.88
C HIS A 89 -10.64 0.92 -2.01
N PHE A 90 -9.70 1.04 -1.07
CA PHE A 90 -8.59 0.12 -0.89
C PHE A 90 -8.70 -0.59 0.44
N VAL A 91 -8.50 -1.90 0.44
CA VAL A 91 -8.59 -2.75 1.64
C VAL A 91 -7.23 -3.37 1.93
N ARG A 92 -6.82 -3.34 3.19
CA ARG A 92 -5.58 -3.98 3.62
C ARG A 92 -5.70 -5.49 3.57
N SER A 93 -4.83 -6.12 2.79
CA SER A 93 -4.71 -7.58 2.69
C SER A 93 -3.94 -8.17 3.87
N SER A 94 -4.00 -9.49 4.04
CA SER A 94 -3.18 -10.23 5.02
C SER A 94 -1.67 -10.11 4.75
N GLY A 95 -1.28 -9.83 3.51
CA GLY A 95 0.11 -9.55 3.12
C GLY A 95 0.58 -8.13 3.49
N GLY A 96 -0.33 -7.28 3.96
CA GLY A 96 -0.03 -5.89 4.35
C GLY A 96 -0.15 -4.87 3.22
N GLU A 97 -0.46 -5.30 2.01
CA GLU A 97 -0.70 -4.45 0.86
C GLU A 97 -2.14 -3.93 0.85
N PHE A 98 -2.33 -2.74 0.31
CA PHE A 98 -3.65 -2.19 0.05
C PHE A 98 -4.06 -2.52 -1.39
N LEU A 99 -5.18 -3.24 -1.52
CA LEU A 99 -5.72 -3.72 -2.79
C LEU A 99 -7.09 -3.09 -3.01
N SER A 100 -7.42 -2.80 -4.26
CA SER A 100 -8.75 -2.39 -4.69
C SER A 100 -9.27 -3.32 -5.78
N ASP A 101 -10.59 -3.37 -5.93
CA ASP A 101 -11.24 -4.15 -7.00
C ASP A 101 -11.02 -3.51 -8.39
N GLU A 102 -10.62 -2.25 -8.43
CA GLU A 102 -10.33 -1.51 -9.66
C GLU A 102 -8.86 -1.13 -9.72
N LEU A 103 -8.19 -1.47 -10.84
CA LEU A 103 -6.81 -1.07 -11.10
C LEU A 103 -6.77 0.37 -11.59
N VAL A 104 -5.98 1.18 -10.93
CA VAL A 104 -5.70 2.57 -11.33
C VAL A 104 -4.27 2.66 -11.83
N TYR A 105 -4.10 3.38 -12.93
CA TYR A 105 -2.80 3.65 -13.53
C TYR A 105 -2.47 5.13 -13.42
N TYR A 106 -1.21 5.50 -13.63
CA TYR A 106 -0.84 6.90 -13.79
C TYR A 106 -1.34 7.45 -15.12
N PRO A 107 -1.61 8.77 -15.23
CA PRO A 107 -1.91 9.41 -16.49
C PRO A 107 -0.77 9.27 -17.52
N ASP A 108 -1.11 9.04 -18.80
CA ASP A 108 -0.15 8.76 -19.88
C ASP A 108 0.74 9.95 -20.27
N ASP A 109 0.29 11.17 -20.03
CA ASP A 109 0.91 12.43 -20.51
C ASP A 109 1.91 13.05 -19.50
N GLY A 110 2.30 12.28 -18.49
CA GLY A 110 3.26 12.72 -17.48
C GLY A 110 2.72 13.76 -16.50
N VAL A 111 1.40 13.92 -16.43
CA VAL A 111 0.74 14.76 -15.43
C VAL A 111 0.95 14.17 -14.05
N THR A 112 1.34 15.03 -13.09
CA THR A 112 1.48 14.62 -11.69
C THR A 112 0.12 14.48 -11.01
N LEU A 113 0.04 13.61 -10.01
CA LEU A 113 -1.13 13.42 -9.18
C LEU A 113 -0.93 14.03 -7.80
N ASN A 114 -1.97 14.68 -7.28
CA ASN A 114 -2.07 15.03 -5.87
C ASN A 114 -3.02 14.03 -5.22
N LEU A 115 -2.53 13.29 -4.24
CA LEU A 115 -3.28 12.22 -3.59
C LEU A 115 -3.82 12.68 -2.25
N VAL A 116 -5.09 12.39 -2.01
CA VAL A 116 -5.74 12.54 -0.71
C VAL A 116 -6.34 11.20 -0.33
N SER A 117 -5.87 10.63 0.77
CA SER A 117 -6.39 9.37 1.28
C SER A 117 -6.87 9.54 2.71
N TYR A 118 -7.90 8.78 3.10
CA TYR A 118 -8.51 8.90 4.41
C TYR A 118 -8.99 7.55 4.95
N TYR A 119 -9.08 7.45 6.26
CA TYR A 119 -9.58 6.29 7.00
C TYR A 119 -10.58 6.75 8.09
N PRO A 120 -11.60 5.98 8.38
CA PRO A 120 -12.06 4.79 7.68
C PRO A 120 -12.78 5.12 6.36
N TYR A 121 -12.74 4.19 5.41
CA TYR A 121 -13.46 4.36 4.14
C TYR A 121 -14.95 4.62 4.34
N ARG A 122 -15.50 5.51 3.55
CA ARG A 122 -16.93 5.86 3.51
C ARG A 122 -17.41 5.88 2.06
N GLN A 123 -18.46 5.15 1.77
CA GLN A 123 -18.97 5.01 0.41
C GLN A 123 -19.40 6.36 -0.20
N GLU A 124 -19.92 7.26 0.62
CA GLU A 124 -20.39 8.58 0.18
C GLU A 124 -19.22 9.49 -0.25
N GLY A 125 -18.04 9.29 0.34
CA GLY A 125 -16.85 10.10 0.07
C GLY A 125 -17.09 11.58 0.26
N VAL A 126 -16.56 12.38 -0.69
CA VAL A 126 -16.78 13.84 -0.82
C VAL A 126 -17.46 14.07 -2.16
N ALA A 127 -18.63 14.67 -2.18
CA ALA A 127 -19.37 14.96 -3.41
C ALA A 127 -18.59 15.93 -4.34
N ILE A 128 -18.80 15.81 -5.66
CA ILE A 128 -18.30 16.80 -6.61
C ILE A 128 -18.92 18.17 -6.30
N GLY A 129 -18.12 19.22 -6.34
CA GLY A 129 -18.51 20.56 -5.88
C GLY A 129 -18.18 20.86 -4.42
N GLU A 130 -17.86 19.83 -3.64
CA GLU A 130 -17.50 19.94 -2.23
C GLU A 130 -16.00 19.66 -2.01
N SER A 131 -15.47 20.17 -0.89
CA SER A 131 -14.09 19.91 -0.45
C SER A 131 -14.01 19.41 0.98
N THR A 132 -15.16 19.14 1.60
CA THR A 132 -15.27 18.74 3.00
C THR A 132 -16.07 17.47 3.16
N MET A 133 -15.67 16.67 4.15
CA MET A 133 -16.38 15.48 4.59
C MET A 133 -16.84 15.69 6.03
N SER A 134 -18.12 15.41 6.30
CA SER A 134 -18.61 15.40 7.67
C SER A 134 -18.23 14.10 8.36
N VAL A 135 -17.54 14.21 9.49
CA VAL A 135 -17.11 13.06 10.29
C VAL A 135 -17.66 13.19 11.70
N SER A 136 -18.23 12.11 12.23
CA SER A 136 -18.73 12.04 13.60
C SER A 136 -17.97 10.99 14.39
N VAL A 137 -17.79 11.25 15.67
CA VAL A 137 -17.28 10.29 16.65
C VAL A 137 -18.44 9.44 17.15
N GLU A 138 -18.25 8.13 17.32
CA GLU A 138 -19.25 7.25 17.90
C GLU A 138 -19.59 7.70 19.34
N THR A 139 -20.87 7.69 19.66
CA THR A 139 -21.34 8.13 20.99
C THR A 139 -20.99 7.13 22.10
N ASN A 140 -20.85 5.86 21.76
CA ASN A 140 -20.35 4.82 22.65
C ASN A 140 -18.98 4.35 22.16
N GLN A 141 -17.98 4.37 23.01
CA GLN A 141 -16.61 3.95 22.72
C GLN A 141 -16.11 2.90 23.74
N GLU A 142 -17.02 2.12 24.30
CA GLU A 142 -16.68 1.07 25.27
C GLU A 142 -15.95 -0.11 24.64
N VAL A 143 -16.27 -0.39 23.35
CA VAL A 143 -15.61 -1.46 22.61
C VAL A 143 -14.58 -0.93 21.62
N ALA A 144 -13.53 -1.71 21.41
CA ALA A 144 -12.39 -1.31 20.57
C ALA A 144 -12.83 -0.96 19.13
N ALA A 145 -13.81 -1.68 18.57
CA ALA A 145 -14.31 -1.43 17.22
C ALA A 145 -14.97 -0.04 17.08
N ASP A 146 -15.72 0.43 18.09
CA ASP A 146 -16.34 1.75 18.08
C ASP A 146 -15.30 2.86 18.18
N TYR A 147 -14.25 2.59 18.98
CA TYR A 147 -13.11 3.50 19.09
C TYR A 147 -12.37 3.62 17.76
N SER A 148 -12.07 2.50 17.07
CA SER A 148 -11.41 2.51 15.76
C SER A 148 -12.24 3.23 14.70
N ARG A 149 -13.57 3.06 14.68
CA ARG A 149 -14.47 3.81 13.78
C ARG A 149 -14.52 5.31 14.05
N SER A 150 -14.16 5.74 15.25
CA SER A 150 -14.06 7.15 15.65
C SER A 150 -12.71 7.78 15.33
N ASP A 151 -11.73 6.98 14.92
CA ASP A 151 -10.41 7.48 14.58
C ASP A 151 -10.39 7.89 13.10
N PHE A 152 -10.28 9.18 12.84
CA PHE A 152 -10.25 9.71 11.49
C PHE A 152 -8.82 10.13 11.13
N LEU A 153 -8.27 9.44 10.11
CA LEU A 153 -6.92 9.64 9.63
C LEU A 153 -6.95 10.23 8.22
N VAL A 154 -6.00 11.09 7.90
CA VAL A 154 -5.83 11.65 6.54
C VAL A 154 -4.35 11.65 6.17
N ALA A 155 -4.07 11.21 4.95
CA ALA A 155 -2.78 11.34 4.28
C ALA A 155 -2.94 12.22 3.04
N ILE A 156 -1.98 13.12 2.80
CA ILE A 156 -1.91 13.96 1.61
C ILE A 156 -0.51 13.82 1.03
N ARG A 157 -0.44 13.63 -0.29
CA ARG A 157 0.82 13.56 -1.03
C ARG A 157 0.69 14.31 -2.34
N ASP A 158 1.36 15.44 -2.46
CA ASP A 158 1.31 16.29 -3.65
C ASP A 158 2.44 15.95 -4.63
N GLY A 159 2.20 16.23 -5.91
CA GLY A 159 3.20 16.21 -6.97
C GLY A 159 3.76 14.82 -7.27
N VAL A 160 2.95 13.77 -7.16
CA VAL A 160 3.35 12.39 -7.41
C VAL A 160 3.50 12.17 -8.91
N SER A 161 4.73 11.88 -9.35
CA SER A 161 5.04 11.48 -10.73
C SER A 161 4.91 9.97 -10.89
N ALA A 162 4.66 9.52 -12.12
CA ALA A 162 4.63 8.09 -12.45
C ALA A 162 5.91 7.37 -12.00
N SER A 163 5.75 6.28 -11.25
CA SER A 163 6.82 5.44 -10.74
C SER A 163 6.36 4.01 -10.55
N ILE A 164 7.25 3.05 -10.75
CA ILE A 164 7.01 1.65 -10.41
C ILE A 164 7.08 1.40 -8.89
N ASP A 165 7.70 2.32 -8.15
CA ASP A 165 7.79 2.24 -6.70
C ASP A 165 6.47 2.63 -6.05
N ALA A 166 6.13 1.98 -4.93
CA ALA A 166 4.95 2.33 -4.16
C ALA A 166 5.10 3.71 -3.50
N ILE A 167 4.03 4.50 -3.54
CA ILE A 167 3.95 5.84 -2.98
C ILE A 167 3.85 5.75 -1.45
N PRO A 168 4.74 6.38 -0.67
CA PRO A 168 4.58 6.43 0.77
C PRO A 168 3.46 7.42 1.15
N LEU A 169 2.43 6.95 1.84
CA LEU A 169 1.35 7.74 2.42
C LEU A 169 1.44 7.70 3.94
N THR A 170 1.72 8.86 4.55
CA THR A 170 1.77 9.00 6.00
C THR A 170 0.45 9.59 6.50
N TYR A 171 -0.28 8.80 7.28
CA TYR A 171 -1.57 9.19 7.84
C TYR A 171 -1.40 9.94 9.15
N ASN A 172 -2.16 11.01 9.29
CA ASN A 172 -2.21 11.83 10.49
C ASN A 172 -3.60 11.79 11.10
N HIS A 173 -3.68 11.58 12.42
CA HIS A 173 -4.93 11.67 13.16
C HIS A 173 -5.54 13.07 13.06
N LYS A 174 -6.83 13.15 12.82
CA LYS A 174 -7.60 14.41 12.78
C LYS A 174 -8.34 14.67 14.09
N PHE A 175 -8.51 13.64 14.90
CA PHE A 175 -9.07 13.72 16.24
C PHE A 175 -7.99 13.43 17.29
N PHE A 176 -8.26 13.82 18.54
CA PHE A 176 -7.40 13.49 19.67
C PHE A 176 -8.22 12.78 20.74
N ARG A 177 -7.55 11.92 21.51
CA ARG A 177 -8.12 11.22 22.67
C ARG A 177 -7.76 11.95 23.95
N LEU A 178 -8.76 12.30 24.76
CA LEU A 178 -8.56 12.79 26.12
C LEU A 178 -8.80 11.64 27.12
N LYS A 179 -7.80 11.30 27.92
CA LYS A 179 -7.93 10.36 29.04
C LYS A 179 -7.87 11.14 30.34
N ILE A 180 -8.95 11.13 31.09
CA ILE A 180 -9.03 11.74 32.41
C ILE A 180 -8.97 10.62 33.45
N ALA A 181 -7.99 10.67 34.34
CA ALA A 181 -7.92 9.79 35.50
C ALA A 181 -8.38 10.59 36.77
N ILE A 182 -9.47 10.17 37.35
CA ILE A 182 -9.96 10.74 38.60
C ILE A 182 -9.42 9.87 39.74
N VAL A 183 -8.62 10.47 40.59
CA VAL A 183 -8.13 9.82 41.84
C VAL A 183 -8.93 10.39 43.01
N PRO A 184 -9.36 9.56 43.97
CA PRO A 184 -9.96 10.05 45.19
C PRO A 184 -8.98 10.98 45.90
N GLY A 185 -9.42 12.12 46.36
CA GLY A 185 -8.63 12.98 47.25
C GLY A 185 -8.42 12.31 48.59
N GLU A 186 -7.29 12.55 49.22
CA GLU A 186 -7.11 12.20 50.61
C GLU A 186 -8.08 13.07 51.43
N GLY A 187 -8.99 12.42 52.21
CA GLY A 187 -9.95 13.09 53.07
C GLY A 187 -9.35 13.54 54.42
#